data_9b3265314c7cae8048ea7e107dcf649f
#
_entry.id   9b3265314c7cae8048ea7e107dcf649f
#
_cell.length_a   1.000
_cell.length_b   1.000
_cell.length_c   1.000
_cell.angle_alpha   90.00
_cell.angle_beta   90.00
_cell.angle_gamma   90.00
#
_symmetry.space_group_name_H-M   'P 1'
#
loop_
_entity.id
_entity.type
_entity.pdbx_description
1 polymer ?
#
loop_
_entity_poly.entity_id
_entity_poly.type
_entity_poly.pdbx_seq_one_letter_code
_entity_poly.pdbx_strand_id
1 'polypeptide(L)'
;MKRAKFHPKARVELQEFPEDVRRELGKAIFDLQRGNKLTMPLSKPMPSIGAGVEELRVKDRNGAYRVFYYTKLVDAILVFHAFVKKSQKTPKAEIEIGKKRLKELIHEEE
;
A
#
# COMPACT_ATOMS: atom_id res chain seq x y z
N MET A 1 7.77 -13.65 -11.40
CA MET A 1 6.86 -13.00 -10.45
C MET A 1 7.64 -12.02 -9.58
N LYS A 2 7.11 -10.82 -9.38
CA LYS A 2 7.75 -9.86 -8.50
C LYS A 2 7.57 -10.28 -7.05
N ARG A 3 8.57 -10.01 -6.22
CA ARG A 3 8.42 -10.26 -4.78
C ARG A 3 7.70 -9.06 -4.14
N ALA A 4 6.98 -9.31 -3.06
CA ALA A 4 6.37 -8.25 -2.26
C ALA A 4 7.26 -8.01 -1.05
N LYS A 5 7.77 -6.79 -0.92
CA LYS A 5 8.59 -6.40 0.23
C LYS A 5 7.80 -5.44 1.11
N PHE A 6 7.66 -5.81 2.37
CA PHE A 6 6.87 -5.04 3.33
C PHE A 6 7.79 -4.27 4.28
N HIS A 7 7.51 -2.99 4.47
CA HIS A 7 8.13 -2.26 5.57
C HIS A 7 7.69 -2.95 6.87
N PRO A 8 8.59 -3.16 7.83
CA PRO A 8 8.23 -3.87 9.07
C PRO A 8 7.02 -3.31 9.80
N LYS A 9 6.88 -2.00 9.83
CA LYS A 9 5.74 -1.35 10.48
C LYS A 9 4.45 -1.53 9.69
N ALA A 10 4.54 -1.55 8.36
CA ALA A 10 3.37 -1.81 7.51
C ALA A 10 2.86 -3.23 7.70
N ARG A 11 3.78 -4.19 7.85
CA ARG A 11 3.40 -5.59 8.11
C ARG A 11 2.59 -5.70 9.39
N VAL A 12 3.01 -5.03 10.46
CA VAL A 12 2.30 -5.03 11.73
C VAL A 12 0.90 -4.40 11.57
N GLU A 13 0.85 -3.28 10.87
CA GLU A 13 -0.42 -2.58 10.62
C GLU A 13 -1.41 -3.47 9.86
N LEU A 14 -0.93 -4.15 8.82
CA LEU A 14 -1.77 -5.06 8.04
C LEU A 14 -2.28 -6.22 8.87
N GLN A 15 -1.46 -6.77 9.75
CA GLN A 15 -1.85 -7.88 10.61
C GLN A 15 -2.98 -7.52 11.56
N GLU A 16 -3.17 -6.25 11.85
CA GLU A 16 -4.23 -5.78 12.73
C GLU A 16 -5.56 -5.51 12.02
N PHE A 17 -5.57 -5.57 10.68
CA PHE A 17 -6.81 -5.41 9.92
C PHE A 17 -7.68 -6.66 10.05
N PRO A 18 -9.02 -6.52 9.88
CA PRO A 18 -9.90 -7.69 9.88
C PRO A 18 -9.49 -8.71 8.83
N GLU A 19 -9.74 -9.99 9.13
CA GLU A 19 -9.32 -11.09 8.25
C GLU A 19 -9.83 -10.93 6.81
N ASP A 20 -11.10 -10.56 6.63
CA ASP A 20 -11.67 -10.39 5.30
C ASP A 20 -10.95 -9.30 4.51
N VAL A 21 -10.59 -8.20 5.19
CA VAL A 21 -9.87 -7.09 4.58
C VAL A 21 -8.46 -7.54 4.19
N ARG A 22 -7.79 -8.26 5.10
CA ARG A 22 -6.43 -8.79 4.82
C ARG A 22 -6.45 -9.75 3.63
N ARG A 23 -7.47 -10.57 3.51
CA ARG A 23 -7.59 -11.52 2.40
C ARG A 23 -7.75 -10.77 1.07
N GLU A 24 -8.58 -9.74 1.07
CA GLU A 24 -8.81 -8.93 -0.13
C GLU A 24 -7.55 -8.17 -0.54
N LEU A 25 -6.85 -7.58 0.43
CA LEU A 25 -5.58 -6.88 0.17
C LEU A 25 -4.50 -7.85 -0.32
N GLY A 26 -4.42 -9.03 0.28
CA GLY A 26 -3.47 -10.06 -0.13
C GLY A 26 -3.67 -10.49 -1.56
N LYS A 27 -4.93 -10.65 -1.98
CA LYS A 27 -5.26 -10.98 -3.36
C LYS A 27 -4.82 -9.87 -4.31
N ALA A 28 -5.06 -8.61 -3.94
CA ALA A 28 -4.64 -7.47 -4.76
C ALA A 28 -3.12 -7.40 -4.90
N ILE A 29 -2.40 -7.61 -3.80
CA ILE A 29 -0.93 -7.61 -3.82
C ILE A 29 -0.41 -8.75 -4.68
N PHE A 30 -1.04 -9.93 -4.60
CA PHE A 30 -0.66 -11.07 -5.43
C PHE A 30 -0.84 -10.74 -6.92
N ASP A 31 -1.94 -10.09 -7.29
CA ASP A 31 -2.17 -9.67 -8.67
C ASP A 31 -1.07 -8.71 -9.14
N LEU A 32 -0.63 -7.78 -8.27
CA LEU A 32 0.49 -6.89 -8.59
C LEU A 32 1.79 -7.66 -8.81
N GLN A 33 2.05 -8.67 -7.98
CA GLN A 33 3.25 -9.51 -8.12
C GLN A 33 3.27 -10.25 -9.45
N ARG A 34 2.10 -10.58 -9.97
CA ARG A 34 1.97 -11.25 -11.28
C ARG A 34 2.11 -10.29 -12.45
N GLY A 35 2.33 -9.01 -12.19
CA GLY A 35 2.50 -8.00 -13.23
C GLY A 35 1.22 -7.30 -13.67
N ASN A 36 0.11 -7.58 -13.03
CA ASN A 36 -1.15 -6.91 -13.36
C ASN A 36 -1.14 -5.49 -12.80
N LYS A 37 -1.80 -4.59 -13.52
CA LYS A 37 -1.98 -3.22 -13.07
C LYS A 37 -3.38 -3.08 -12.47
N LEU A 38 -3.45 -2.48 -11.29
CA LEU A 38 -4.73 -2.22 -10.64
C LEU A 38 -5.17 -0.79 -10.90
N THR A 39 -6.48 -0.59 -10.98
CA THR A 39 -7.07 0.71 -11.28
C THR A 39 -8.20 1.03 -10.31
N MET A 40 -8.77 2.25 -10.44
CA MET A 40 -9.92 2.63 -9.63
C MET A 40 -11.08 1.65 -9.85
N PRO A 41 -11.87 1.37 -8.81
CA PRO A 41 -11.83 1.96 -7.47
C PRO A 41 -10.84 1.29 -6.50
N LEU A 42 -10.23 0.18 -6.89
CA LEU A 42 -9.36 -0.60 -5.99
C LEU A 42 -8.02 0.08 -5.72
N SER A 43 -7.46 0.77 -6.72
CA SER A 43 -6.17 1.43 -6.57
C SER A 43 -6.21 2.83 -7.16
N LYS A 44 -5.62 3.79 -6.45
CA LYS A 44 -5.59 5.19 -6.84
C LYS A 44 -4.15 5.70 -6.80
N PRO A 45 -3.70 6.41 -7.85
CA PRO A 45 -2.37 7.03 -7.81
C PRO A 45 -2.25 8.04 -6.67
N MET A 46 -1.07 8.07 -6.05
CA MET A 46 -0.75 9.00 -4.96
C MET A 46 0.49 9.83 -5.30
N PRO A 47 0.38 10.75 -6.26
CA PRO A 47 1.54 11.56 -6.69
C PRO A 47 2.09 12.45 -5.58
N SER A 48 1.28 12.77 -4.56
CA SER A 48 1.74 13.55 -3.42
C SER A 48 2.82 12.83 -2.63
N ILE A 49 2.91 11.50 -2.72
CA ILE A 49 3.97 10.72 -2.07
C ILE A 49 5.13 10.55 -3.03
N GLY A 50 4.86 10.21 -4.27
CA GLY A 50 5.90 10.06 -5.26
C GLY A 50 5.37 9.40 -6.53
N ALA A 51 6.17 9.52 -7.62
CA ALA A 51 5.84 8.86 -8.87
C ALA A 51 5.88 7.34 -8.67
N GLY A 52 4.89 6.64 -9.19
CA GLY A 52 4.80 5.19 -9.07
C GLY A 52 4.20 4.71 -7.76
N VAL A 53 3.76 5.62 -6.90
CA VAL A 53 3.07 5.27 -5.65
C VAL A 53 1.58 5.22 -5.90
N GLU A 54 0.94 4.19 -5.35
CA GLU A 54 -0.51 4.01 -5.42
C GLU A 54 -1.06 3.65 -4.04
N GLU A 55 -2.36 3.84 -3.88
CA GLU A 55 -3.08 3.53 -2.66
C GLU A 55 -4.11 2.46 -2.94
N LEU A 56 -3.97 1.28 -2.31
CA LEU A 56 -5.02 0.26 -2.33
C LEU A 56 -6.15 0.71 -1.41
N ARG A 57 -7.39 0.44 -1.84
CA ARG A 57 -8.59 0.94 -1.19
C ARG A 57 -9.60 -0.19 -1.00
N VAL A 58 -9.82 -0.59 0.24
CA VAL A 58 -10.79 -1.64 0.60
C VAL A 58 -11.69 -1.09 1.68
N LYS A 59 -12.98 -1.38 1.60
CA LYS A 59 -13.97 -0.96 2.59
C LYS A 59 -14.71 -2.15 3.14
N ASP A 60 -15.11 -2.05 4.41
CA ASP A 60 -16.13 -2.91 4.98
C ASP A 60 -17.07 -2.01 5.82
N ARG A 61 -18.00 -2.63 6.56
CA ARG A 61 -18.95 -1.86 7.37
C ARG A 61 -18.30 -1.05 8.48
N ASN A 62 -17.08 -1.42 8.87
CA ASN A 62 -16.39 -0.82 10.01
C ASN A 62 -15.42 0.28 9.61
N GLY A 63 -15.08 0.41 8.34
CA GLY A 63 -14.16 1.46 7.92
C GLY A 63 -13.63 1.31 6.53
N ALA A 64 -12.75 2.23 6.19
CA ALA A 64 -12.04 2.25 4.93
C ALA A 64 -10.57 1.99 5.21
N TYR A 65 -10.01 0.99 4.53
CA TYR A 65 -8.64 0.54 4.75
C TYR A 65 -7.79 0.95 3.57
N ARG A 66 -6.60 1.48 3.84
CA ARG A 66 -5.70 2.01 2.82
C ARG A 66 -4.31 1.41 2.96
N VAL A 67 -3.67 1.11 1.82
CA VAL A 67 -2.30 0.58 1.81
C VAL A 67 -1.53 1.29 0.70
N PHE A 68 -0.40 1.89 1.05
CA PHE A 68 0.48 2.52 0.05
C PHE A 68 1.48 1.52 -0.48
N TYR A 69 1.65 1.48 -1.80
CA TYR A 69 2.62 0.61 -2.44
C TYR A 69 3.32 1.32 -3.60
N TYR A 70 4.48 0.80 -3.98
CA TYR A 70 5.36 1.41 -4.98
C TYR A 70 5.67 0.37 -6.06
N THR A 71 5.56 0.77 -7.33
CA THR A 71 5.59 -0.15 -8.47
C THR A 71 6.76 0.06 -9.44
N LYS A 72 7.65 1.00 -9.15
CA LYS A 72 8.71 1.34 -10.12
C LYS A 72 9.89 0.39 -10.16
N LEU A 73 9.97 -0.57 -9.24
CA LEU A 73 11.02 -1.58 -9.28
C LEU A 73 10.63 -2.71 -10.23
N VAL A 74 11.63 -3.21 -10.97
CA VAL A 74 11.41 -4.27 -11.95
C VAL A 74 11.00 -5.58 -11.28
N ASP A 75 11.58 -5.88 -10.13
CA ASP A 75 11.47 -7.19 -9.48
C ASP A 75 10.71 -7.20 -8.15
N ALA A 76 10.18 -6.05 -7.73
CA ALA A 76 9.53 -5.99 -6.42
C ALA A 76 8.38 -4.98 -6.39
N ILE A 77 7.43 -5.26 -5.51
CA ILE A 77 6.38 -4.32 -5.10
C ILE A 77 6.71 -3.97 -3.64
N LEU A 78 6.88 -2.69 -3.35
CA LEU A 78 7.14 -2.25 -1.98
C LEU A 78 5.83 -1.85 -1.32
N VAL A 79 5.52 -2.45 -0.18
CA VAL A 79 4.32 -2.13 0.60
C VAL A 79 4.80 -1.46 1.88
N PHE A 80 4.50 -0.18 2.05
CA PHE A 80 5.19 0.59 3.08
C PHE A 80 4.31 1.27 4.12
N HIS A 81 3.00 1.32 3.94
CA HIS A 81 2.13 1.93 4.94
C HIS A 81 0.71 1.41 4.82
N ALA A 82 0.07 1.13 5.96
CA ALA A 82 -1.31 0.67 6.00
C ALA A 82 -2.01 1.35 7.17
N PHE A 83 -3.24 1.82 6.93
CA PHE A 83 -3.98 2.57 7.95
C PHE A 83 -5.48 2.51 7.69
N VAL A 84 -6.26 2.81 8.74
CA VAL A 84 -7.71 2.93 8.63
C VAL A 84 -8.03 4.40 8.38
N LYS A 85 -8.74 4.67 7.30
CA LYS A 85 -9.09 6.03 6.90
C LYS A 85 -10.44 6.40 7.49
N LYS A 86 -10.49 7.53 8.18
CA LYS A 86 -11.71 8.01 8.83
C LYS A 86 -12.27 9.30 8.23
N SER A 87 -11.61 9.86 7.22
CA SER A 87 -12.01 11.10 6.58
C SER A 87 -12.06 10.93 5.07
N GLN A 88 -12.64 11.91 4.36
CA GLN A 88 -12.74 11.88 2.91
C GLN A 88 -11.37 11.90 2.23
N LYS A 89 -10.47 12.73 2.73
CA LYS A 89 -9.12 12.85 2.17
C LYS A 89 -8.13 12.03 2.97
N THR A 90 -7.08 11.56 2.30
CA THR A 90 -5.96 10.92 3.00
C THR A 90 -5.28 11.97 3.89
N PRO A 91 -5.22 11.76 5.20
CA PRO A 91 -4.60 12.74 6.10
C PRO A 91 -3.14 12.99 5.77
N LYS A 92 -2.73 14.26 5.93
CA LYS A 92 -1.36 14.66 5.65
C LYS A 92 -0.35 13.85 6.47
N ALA A 93 -0.70 13.52 7.72
CA ALA A 93 0.17 12.72 8.58
C ALA A 93 0.49 11.35 7.97
N GLU A 94 -0.51 10.71 7.34
CA GLU A 94 -0.30 9.41 6.69
C GLU A 94 0.61 9.54 5.48
N ILE A 95 0.45 10.63 4.72
CA ILE A 95 1.29 10.90 3.56
C ILE A 95 2.75 11.07 4.00
N GLU A 96 3.00 11.82 5.08
CA GLU A 96 4.36 12.05 5.59
C GLU A 96 5.02 10.77 6.07
N ILE A 97 4.27 9.92 6.78
CA ILE A 97 4.75 8.61 7.20
C ILE A 97 5.12 7.79 5.96
N GLY A 98 4.24 7.80 4.95
CA GLY A 98 4.46 7.08 3.70
C GLY A 98 5.75 7.52 3.02
N LYS A 99 5.97 8.83 2.90
CA LYS A 99 7.19 9.35 2.28
C LYS A 99 8.45 8.86 2.99
N LYS A 100 8.44 8.90 4.32
CA LYS A 100 9.60 8.47 5.11
C LYS A 100 9.88 6.99 4.92
N ARG A 101 8.83 6.16 5.01
CA ARG A 101 8.98 4.71 4.91
C ARG A 101 9.40 4.28 3.50
N LEU A 102 8.89 4.95 2.48
CA LEU A 102 9.28 4.65 1.10
C LEU A 102 10.76 4.91 0.89
N LYS A 103 11.27 6.04 1.41
CA LYS A 103 12.70 6.33 1.33
C LYS A 103 13.54 5.24 1.99
N GLU A 104 13.09 4.77 3.17
CA GLU A 104 13.80 3.71 3.88
C GLU A 104 13.88 2.44 3.03
N LEU A 105 12.76 2.04 2.42
CA LEU A 105 12.74 0.82 1.61
C LEU A 105 13.53 0.95 0.32
N ILE A 106 13.43 2.10 -0.36
CA ILE A 106 14.20 2.32 -1.59
C ILE A 106 15.69 2.31 -1.29
N HIS A 107 16.09 2.92 -0.17
CA HIS A 107 17.49 2.92 0.25
C HIS A 107 18.02 1.49 0.46
N GLU A 108 17.19 0.62 1.02
CA GLU A 108 17.58 -0.78 1.20
C GLU A 108 17.76 -1.53 -0.12
N GLU A 109 17.05 -1.11 -1.17
CA GLU A 109 17.17 -1.74 -2.49
C GLU A 109 18.39 -1.28 -3.27
N GLU A 110 19.02 -0.21 -2.84
CA GLU A 110 20.25 0.27 -3.46
C GLU A 110 21.45 -0.54 -2.92
#